data_4c7aa062d9c3c029d40f582895c05bcc
#
_entry.id   4c7aa062d9c3c029d40f582895c05bcc
#
_cell.length_a   1.000
_cell.length_b   1.000
_cell.length_c   1.000
_cell.angle_alpha   90.00
_cell.angle_beta   90.00
_cell.angle_gamma   90.00
#
_symmetry.space_group_name_H-M   'P 1'
#
loop_
_entity.id
_entity.type
_entity.pdbx_description
1 polymer ?
#
loop_
_entity_poly.entity_id
_entity_poly.type
_entity_poly.pdbx_seq_one_letter_code
_entity_poly.pdbx_strand_id
1 'polypeptide(L)'
;MENGTRQNSRAWEKVYQTTDFGNTYPTDGLVSLYYHFIRQQLKPEGRPVKVLDFGCSHGANAKFFKALGFDVYGVDIAEEAIDYCIREQGFDSSRFAACDILQENNFICEKFGMFDLVIASECLYYFSKADCERILQEFYRCMNDQAVIYANMHTWNHHLYREYQNTRIDKDGLVQIPASGLADLPLGVRIVADKQEMRKIFGVFEEITTVRSVLEMESENETLHFIGKKEIGKKGTQK
;
A
#
# COMPACT_ATOMS: atom_id res chain seq x y z
N MET A 1 -15.78 -20.57 6.31
CA MET A 1 -14.32 -20.32 6.41
C MET A 1 -14.12 -18.83 6.18
N GLU A 2 -13.44 -18.19 7.09
CA GLU A 2 -13.10 -16.78 6.99
C GLU A 2 -12.22 -16.51 5.75
N ASN A 3 -12.42 -15.38 5.09
CA ASN A 3 -11.60 -14.96 3.95
C ASN A 3 -10.19 -14.59 4.46
N GLY A 4 -9.13 -14.98 3.74
CA GLY A 4 -7.74 -14.74 4.11
C GLY A 4 -7.42 -13.25 4.38
N THR A 5 -8.06 -12.34 3.67
CA THR A 5 -7.94 -10.89 3.91
C THR A 5 -8.45 -10.49 5.31
N ARG A 6 -9.58 -11.03 5.79
CA ARG A 6 -10.09 -10.75 7.14
C ARG A 6 -9.19 -11.31 8.25
N GLN A 7 -8.57 -12.46 7.99
CA GLN A 7 -7.55 -13.02 8.89
C GLN A 7 -6.36 -12.06 9.02
N ASN A 8 -5.90 -11.49 7.90
CA ASN A 8 -4.81 -10.51 7.91
C ASN A 8 -5.17 -9.25 8.70
N SER A 9 -6.40 -8.73 8.55
CA SER A 9 -6.86 -7.55 9.30
C SER A 9 -6.71 -7.75 10.80
N ARG A 10 -7.21 -8.88 11.34
CA ARG A 10 -7.09 -9.22 12.76
C ARG A 10 -5.64 -9.44 13.22
N ALA A 11 -4.81 -10.01 12.34
CA ALA A 11 -3.41 -10.21 12.65
C ALA A 11 -2.70 -8.86 12.82
N TRP A 12 -2.95 -7.90 11.92
CA TRP A 12 -2.36 -6.58 12.00
C TRP A 12 -2.86 -5.76 13.18
N GLU A 13 -4.17 -5.77 13.49
CA GLU A 13 -4.69 -5.15 14.72
C GLU A 13 -3.91 -5.64 15.96
N LYS A 14 -3.69 -6.97 16.08
CA LYS A 14 -2.94 -7.54 17.20
C LYS A 14 -1.46 -7.16 17.17
N VAL A 15 -0.83 -7.10 16.01
CA VAL A 15 0.58 -6.71 15.85
C VAL A 15 0.79 -5.31 16.38
N TYR A 16 -0.08 -4.35 16.04
CA TYR A 16 0.04 -2.97 16.53
C TYR A 16 -0.19 -2.82 18.04
N GLN A 17 -0.98 -3.71 18.66
CA GLN A 17 -1.17 -3.71 20.10
C GLN A 17 0.04 -4.24 20.89
N THR A 18 0.88 -5.07 20.26
CA THR A 18 1.94 -5.81 20.96
C THR A 18 3.36 -5.45 20.55
N THR A 19 3.53 -4.75 19.44
CA THR A 19 4.85 -4.46 18.84
C THR A 19 5.12 -2.97 18.84
N ASP A 20 6.22 -2.55 19.45
CA ASP A 20 6.75 -1.20 19.30
C ASP A 20 7.45 -1.08 17.93
N PHE A 21 6.73 -0.56 16.95
CA PHE A 21 7.28 -0.25 15.62
C PHE A 21 8.09 1.05 15.64
N GLY A 22 9.09 1.17 16.45
CA GLY A 22 9.93 2.38 16.56
C GLY A 22 10.50 2.93 15.23
N ASN A 23 10.10 2.37 14.09
CA ASN A 23 10.54 2.81 12.78
C ASN A 23 9.74 4.02 12.30
N THR A 24 10.44 5.16 12.23
CA THR A 24 9.91 6.43 11.71
C THR A 24 10.51 6.83 10.35
N TYR A 25 11.18 5.89 9.68
CA TYR A 25 11.79 6.13 8.37
C TYR A 25 10.92 5.59 7.24
N PRO A 26 10.80 6.33 6.13
CA PRO A 26 10.06 5.85 4.96
C PRO A 26 10.74 4.64 4.33
N THR A 27 9.99 3.87 3.56
CA THR A 27 10.52 2.74 2.80
C THR A 27 11.60 3.20 1.82
N ASP A 28 12.79 2.61 1.86
CA ASP A 28 13.95 3.02 1.03
C ASP A 28 13.63 3.06 -0.46
N GLY A 29 12.95 2.05 -0.97
CA GLY A 29 12.51 1.99 -2.37
C GLY A 29 11.61 3.16 -2.76
N LEU A 30 10.67 3.56 -1.90
CA LEU A 30 9.76 4.68 -2.14
C LEU A 30 10.52 6.00 -2.29
N VAL A 31 11.45 6.30 -1.38
CA VAL A 31 12.24 7.55 -1.43
C VAL A 31 13.02 7.65 -2.74
N SER A 32 13.74 6.60 -3.10
CA SER A 32 14.51 6.56 -4.34
C SER A 32 13.61 6.74 -5.57
N LEU A 33 12.51 6.01 -5.64
CA LEU A 33 11.59 6.04 -6.77
C LEU A 33 10.79 7.35 -6.86
N TYR A 34 10.52 8.00 -5.72
CA TYR A 34 9.95 9.34 -5.70
C TYR A 34 10.84 10.32 -6.47
N TYR A 35 12.13 10.38 -6.16
CA TYR A 35 13.04 11.33 -6.83
C TYR A 35 13.30 10.98 -8.30
N HIS A 36 13.34 9.69 -8.65
CA HIS A 36 13.64 9.26 -10.01
C HIS A 36 12.43 9.32 -10.95
N PHE A 37 11.23 9.01 -10.47
CA PHE A 37 10.06 8.81 -11.34
C PHE A 37 8.83 9.60 -10.92
N ILE A 38 8.45 9.59 -9.62
CA ILE A 38 7.16 10.14 -9.19
C ILE A 38 7.15 11.66 -9.26
N ARG A 39 8.18 12.31 -8.70
CA ARG A 39 8.26 13.77 -8.56
C ARG A 39 8.02 14.51 -9.89
N GLN A 40 8.55 14.02 -10.98
CA GLN A 40 8.44 14.66 -12.29
C GLN A 40 7.05 14.50 -12.94
N GLN A 41 6.23 13.61 -12.44
CA GLN A 41 4.85 13.42 -12.89
C GLN A 41 3.86 14.32 -12.15
N LEU A 42 4.22 14.78 -10.95
CA LEU A 42 3.35 15.63 -10.12
C LEU A 42 3.35 17.06 -10.65
N LYS A 43 2.16 17.59 -10.91
CA LYS A 43 1.96 18.96 -11.40
C LYS A 43 1.16 19.76 -10.37
N PRO A 44 1.82 20.41 -9.39
CA PRO A 44 1.12 21.24 -8.43
C PRO A 44 0.50 22.46 -9.15
N GLU A 45 -0.81 22.53 -9.16
CA GLU A 45 -1.58 23.61 -9.80
C GLU A 45 -1.88 24.75 -8.79
N GLY A 46 -0.82 25.35 -8.25
CA GLY A 46 -0.96 26.47 -7.29
C GLY A 46 -1.45 26.08 -5.89
N ARG A 47 -1.53 24.80 -5.59
CA ARG A 47 -1.84 24.21 -4.28
C ARG A 47 -0.85 23.08 -3.93
N PRO A 48 -0.70 22.70 -2.66
CA PRO A 48 0.06 21.51 -2.31
C PRO A 48 -0.47 20.25 -2.99
N VAL A 49 0.42 19.36 -3.38
CA VAL A 49 0.07 18.02 -3.87
C VAL A 49 -0.60 17.26 -2.73
N LYS A 50 -1.78 16.71 -2.99
CA LYS A 50 -2.56 15.95 -2.02
C LYS A 50 -2.23 14.47 -2.12
N VAL A 51 -1.74 13.89 -1.01
CA VAL A 51 -1.22 12.52 -0.96
C VAL A 51 -2.09 11.67 -0.04
N LEU A 52 -2.45 10.48 -0.51
CA LEU A 52 -2.98 9.40 0.32
C LEU A 52 -1.85 8.39 0.60
N ASP A 53 -1.59 8.12 1.87
CA ASP A 53 -0.78 6.99 2.34
C ASP A 53 -1.73 5.89 2.82
N PHE A 54 -1.89 4.85 2.00
CA PHE A 54 -2.79 3.72 2.26
C PHE A 54 -2.03 2.58 2.94
N GLY A 55 -2.52 2.11 4.08
CA GLY A 55 -1.77 1.25 4.99
C GLY A 55 -0.63 2.05 5.64
N CYS A 56 -0.95 3.24 6.17
CA CYS A 56 0.06 4.21 6.60
C CYS A 56 0.84 3.78 7.85
N SER A 57 0.39 2.75 8.57
CA SER A 57 1.06 2.30 9.79
C SER A 57 1.32 3.48 10.74
N HIS A 58 2.50 3.58 11.30
CA HIS A 58 2.93 4.68 12.18
C HIS A 58 3.32 5.97 11.42
N GLY A 59 2.95 6.12 10.14
CA GLY A 59 3.06 7.35 9.37
C GLY A 59 4.46 7.69 8.84
N ALA A 60 5.36 6.71 8.70
CA ALA A 60 6.73 6.96 8.24
C ALA A 60 6.77 7.55 6.81
N ASN A 61 6.03 6.98 5.88
CA ASN A 61 5.92 7.51 4.51
C ASN A 61 5.18 8.86 4.50
N ALA A 62 4.09 8.96 5.28
CA ALA A 62 3.34 10.20 5.44
C ALA A 62 4.22 11.35 5.92
N LYS A 63 5.12 11.09 6.89
CA LYS A 63 6.08 12.08 7.42
C LYS A 63 7.06 12.56 6.36
N PHE A 64 7.53 11.67 5.50
CA PHE A 64 8.39 12.02 4.37
C PHE A 64 7.71 13.01 3.43
N PHE A 65 6.48 12.73 3.01
CA PHE A 65 5.73 13.64 2.13
C PHE A 65 5.34 14.95 2.81
N LYS A 66 4.99 14.92 4.11
CA LYS A 66 4.74 16.14 4.90
C LYS A 66 5.97 17.04 4.94
N ALA A 67 7.17 16.47 5.09
CA ALA A 67 8.43 17.23 5.07
C ALA A 67 8.73 17.86 3.70
N LEU A 68 8.20 17.31 2.61
CA LEU A 68 8.26 17.89 1.27
C LEU A 68 7.19 18.97 1.02
N GLY A 69 6.37 19.31 2.01
CA GLY A 69 5.31 20.33 1.89
C GLY A 69 4.02 19.84 1.25
N PHE A 70 3.80 18.53 1.20
CA PHE A 70 2.58 17.95 0.64
C PHE A 70 1.43 17.93 1.67
N ASP A 71 0.22 17.92 1.17
CA ASP A 71 -1.01 17.80 1.95
C ASP A 71 -1.33 16.31 2.13
N VAL A 72 -0.96 15.74 3.28
CA VAL A 72 -0.90 14.29 3.49
C VAL A 72 -2.08 13.78 4.29
N TYR A 73 -2.66 12.70 3.83
CA TYR A 73 -3.76 11.93 4.43
C TYR A 73 -3.31 10.47 4.60
N GLY A 74 -3.76 9.82 5.67
CA GLY A 74 -3.41 8.44 5.97
C GLY A 74 -4.61 7.60 6.36
N VAL A 75 -4.63 6.36 5.90
CA VAL A 75 -5.58 5.35 6.37
C VAL A 75 -4.84 4.07 6.72
N ASP A 76 -5.28 3.44 7.79
CA ASP A 76 -4.85 2.10 8.19
C ASP A 76 -6.06 1.36 8.76
N ILE A 77 -5.99 0.04 8.85
CA ILE A 77 -7.05 -0.75 9.47
C ILE A 77 -6.98 -0.69 11.00
N ALA A 78 -5.79 -0.50 11.55
CA ALA A 78 -5.54 -0.50 12.99
C ALA A 78 -5.72 0.89 13.60
N GLU A 79 -6.64 1.01 14.55
CA GLU A 79 -6.86 2.26 15.30
C GLU A 79 -5.60 2.70 16.04
N GLU A 80 -4.84 1.76 16.61
CA GLU A 80 -3.60 2.04 17.32
C GLU A 80 -2.56 2.71 16.44
N ALA A 81 -2.45 2.32 15.17
CA ALA A 81 -1.54 2.93 14.21
C ALA A 81 -1.95 4.39 13.92
N ILE A 82 -3.25 4.64 13.75
CA ILE A 82 -3.78 5.99 13.53
C ILE A 82 -3.62 6.86 14.77
N ASP A 83 -3.89 6.33 15.95
CA ASP A 83 -3.68 7.02 17.22
C ASP A 83 -2.21 7.43 17.38
N TYR A 84 -1.27 6.56 17.02
CA TYR A 84 0.16 6.88 17.02
C TYR A 84 0.50 8.01 16.04
N CYS A 85 -0.04 7.97 14.82
CA CYS A 85 0.13 9.04 13.84
C CYS A 85 -0.31 10.40 14.39
N ILE A 86 -1.44 10.44 15.08
CA ILE A 86 -2.02 11.68 15.62
C ILE A 86 -1.23 12.15 16.84
N ARG A 87 -1.00 11.27 17.83
CA ARG A 87 -0.43 11.65 19.13
C ARG A 87 1.09 11.82 19.09
N GLU A 88 1.79 10.89 18.43
CA GLU A 88 3.26 10.84 18.47
C GLU A 88 3.90 11.54 17.27
N GLN A 89 3.28 11.46 16.08
CA GLN A 89 3.80 12.11 14.88
C GLN A 89 3.21 13.49 14.61
N GLY A 90 2.17 13.89 15.37
CA GLY A 90 1.54 15.22 15.26
C GLY A 90 0.82 15.45 13.93
N PHE A 91 0.19 14.42 13.39
CA PHE A 91 -0.71 14.55 12.25
C PHE A 91 -2.08 15.07 12.69
N ASP A 92 -2.76 15.76 11.79
CA ASP A 92 -4.11 16.27 12.00
C ASP A 92 -5.12 15.11 11.99
N SER A 93 -5.88 14.97 13.07
CA SER A 93 -6.90 13.93 13.23
C SER A 93 -8.01 13.97 12.16
N SER A 94 -8.21 15.10 11.48
CA SER A 94 -9.16 15.20 10.36
C SER A 94 -8.64 14.55 9.07
N ARG A 95 -7.35 14.21 9.00
CA ARG A 95 -6.64 13.69 7.81
C ARG A 95 -6.21 12.25 7.94
N PHE A 96 -6.33 11.67 9.14
CA PHE A 96 -5.97 10.28 9.40
C PHE A 96 -7.17 9.53 9.96
N ALA A 97 -7.41 8.31 9.48
CA ALA A 97 -8.55 7.54 9.93
C ALA A 97 -8.27 6.03 9.89
N ALA A 98 -8.74 5.33 10.91
CA ALA A 98 -8.88 3.89 10.84
C ALA A 98 -10.05 3.55 9.89
N CYS A 99 -9.81 2.60 8.97
CA CYS A 99 -10.78 2.21 7.95
C CYS A 99 -10.54 0.79 7.46
N ASP A 100 -11.57 -0.06 7.52
CA ASP A 100 -11.61 -1.29 6.73
C ASP A 100 -12.21 -1.00 5.35
N ILE A 101 -11.36 -0.70 4.37
CA ILE A 101 -11.77 -0.33 3.01
C ILE A 101 -12.64 -1.37 2.33
N LEU A 102 -12.63 -2.63 2.78
CA LEU A 102 -13.46 -3.69 2.22
C LEU A 102 -14.89 -3.67 2.77
N GLN A 103 -15.11 -3.05 3.91
CA GLN A 103 -16.42 -2.89 4.53
C GLN A 103 -17.00 -1.50 4.26
N GLU A 104 -16.17 -0.50 4.11
CA GLU A 104 -16.55 0.91 3.95
C GLU A 104 -16.32 1.40 2.51
N ASN A 105 -17.25 1.06 1.61
CA ASN A 105 -17.17 1.49 0.21
C ASN A 105 -17.17 3.01 0.08
N ASN A 106 -16.29 3.54 -0.80
CA ASN A 106 -16.11 4.96 -1.08
C ASN A 106 -15.64 5.82 0.11
N PHE A 107 -15.31 5.22 1.25
CA PHE A 107 -14.91 5.95 2.46
C PHE A 107 -13.82 6.99 2.19
N ILE A 108 -12.75 6.61 1.48
CA ILE A 108 -11.62 7.49 1.21
C ILE A 108 -12.06 8.73 0.42
N CYS A 109 -12.82 8.52 -0.64
CA CYS A 109 -13.29 9.59 -1.51
C CYS A 109 -14.31 10.51 -0.81
N GLU A 110 -15.25 9.94 -0.07
CA GLU A 110 -16.29 10.70 0.65
C GLU A 110 -15.71 11.50 1.81
N LYS A 111 -14.78 10.90 2.56
CA LYS A 111 -14.17 11.55 3.72
C LYS A 111 -13.12 12.58 3.34
N PHE A 112 -12.25 12.26 2.39
CA PHE A 112 -11.06 13.05 2.10
C PHE A 112 -11.07 13.71 0.72
N GLY A 113 -11.95 13.29 -0.20
CA GLY A 113 -12.01 13.80 -1.58
C GLY A 113 -10.92 13.19 -2.48
N MET A 114 -10.49 13.96 -3.48
CA MET A 114 -9.61 13.48 -4.55
C MET A 114 -8.13 13.70 -4.22
N PHE A 115 -7.26 12.82 -4.75
CA PHE A 115 -5.81 12.83 -4.52
C PHE A 115 -5.01 13.00 -5.81
N ASP A 116 -3.82 13.56 -5.70
CA ASP A 116 -2.84 13.71 -6.77
C ASP A 116 -1.79 12.59 -6.75
N LEU A 117 -1.61 11.97 -5.58
CA LEU A 117 -0.69 10.85 -5.38
C LEU A 117 -1.31 9.86 -4.40
N VAL A 118 -1.32 8.59 -4.76
CA VAL A 118 -1.68 7.48 -3.87
C VAL A 118 -0.44 6.61 -3.65
N ILE A 119 -0.12 6.37 -2.39
CA ILE A 119 0.96 5.50 -1.95
C ILE A 119 0.34 4.27 -1.29
N ALA A 120 0.67 3.08 -1.77
CA ALA A 120 0.30 1.80 -1.17
C ALA A 120 1.56 0.95 -1.01
N SER A 121 2.37 1.32 0.00
CA SER A 121 3.67 0.71 0.26
C SER A 121 3.53 -0.39 1.31
N GLU A 122 4.05 -1.58 1.01
CA GLU A 122 4.10 -2.74 1.92
C GLU A 122 2.72 -3.18 2.46
N CYS A 123 1.65 -3.07 1.65
CA CYS A 123 0.30 -3.36 2.13
C CYS A 123 -0.58 -4.17 1.16
N LEU A 124 -0.54 -3.94 -0.16
CA LEU A 124 -1.49 -4.56 -1.09
C LEU A 124 -1.32 -6.07 -1.24
N TYR A 125 -0.20 -6.61 -0.91
CA TYR A 125 0.04 -8.05 -0.96
C TYR A 125 -0.63 -8.84 0.18
N TYR A 126 -1.24 -8.17 1.15
CA TYR A 126 -2.06 -8.80 2.19
C TYR A 126 -3.52 -9.04 1.76
N PHE A 127 -3.89 -8.61 0.55
CA PHE A 127 -5.25 -8.74 0.04
C PHE A 127 -5.36 -9.85 -1.00
N SER A 128 -6.50 -10.54 -1.02
CA SER A 128 -6.85 -11.47 -2.09
C SER A 128 -6.83 -10.77 -3.44
N LYS A 129 -6.79 -11.55 -4.53
CA LYS A 129 -6.86 -10.96 -5.88
C LYS A 129 -8.08 -10.08 -6.06
N ALA A 130 -9.25 -10.58 -5.67
CA ALA A 130 -10.52 -9.88 -5.83
C ALA A 130 -10.58 -8.60 -4.97
N ASP A 131 -10.10 -8.67 -3.73
CA ASP A 131 -10.07 -7.52 -2.82
C ASP A 131 -9.08 -6.46 -3.31
N CYS A 132 -7.90 -6.87 -3.79
CA CYS A 132 -6.92 -5.95 -4.37
C CYS A 132 -7.50 -5.23 -5.60
N GLU A 133 -8.20 -5.94 -6.50
CA GLU A 133 -8.89 -5.33 -7.65
C GLU A 133 -9.94 -4.28 -7.20
N ARG A 134 -10.73 -4.57 -6.14
CA ARG A 134 -11.68 -3.60 -5.57
C ARG A 134 -10.98 -2.36 -5.01
N ILE A 135 -9.90 -2.55 -4.26
CA ILE A 135 -9.10 -1.45 -3.68
C ILE A 135 -8.51 -0.57 -4.79
N LEU A 136 -7.95 -1.16 -5.84
CA LEU A 136 -7.42 -0.40 -6.97
C LEU A 136 -8.49 0.39 -7.71
N GLN A 137 -9.73 -0.13 -7.80
CA GLN A 137 -10.86 0.63 -8.35
C GLN A 137 -11.26 1.79 -7.43
N GLU A 138 -11.20 1.60 -6.10
CA GLU A 138 -11.44 2.67 -5.13
C GLU A 138 -10.38 3.78 -5.28
N PHE A 139 -9.09 3.42 -5.36
CA PHE A 139 -8.04 4.40 -5.63
C PHE A 139 -8.29 5.15 -6.93
N TYR A 140 -8.63 4.43 -8.00
CA TYR A 140 -8.92 5.05 -9.30
C TYR A 140 -10.05 6.08 -9.20
N ARG A 141 -11.11 5.80 -8.42
CA ARG A 141 -12.22 6.74 -8.20
C ARG A 141 -11.81 7.99 -7.44
N CYS A 142 -10.97 7.87 -6.40
CA CYS A 142 -10.54 9.00 -5.58
C CYS A 142 -9.23 9.66 -6.04
N MET A 143 -8.78 9.40 -7.26
CA MET A 143 -7.64 10.09 -7.88
C MET A 143 -8.10 11.15 -8.88
N ASN A 144 -7.44 12.29 -8.89
CA ASN A 144 -7.57 13.30 -9.94
C ASN A 144 -7.08 12.74 -11.31
N ASP A 145 -7.49 13.34 -12.41
CA ASP A 145 -6.92 13.00 -13.72
C ASP A 145 -5.40 13.25 -13.71
N GLN A 146 -4.63 12.35 -14.29
CA GLN A 146 -3.16 12.34 -14.27
C GLN A 146 -2.53 12.15 -12.88
N ALA A 147 -3.31 11.89 -11.84
CA ALA A 147 -2.77 11.54 -10.53
C ALA A 147 -1.94 10.24 -10.59
N VAL A 148 -0.94 10.16 -9.74
CA VAL A 148 0.04 9.08 -9.74
C VAL A 148 -0.29 8.06 -8.65
N ILE A 149 -0.09 6.78 -8.93
CA ILE A 149 -0.07 5.70 -7.94
C ILE A 149 1.33 5.11 -7.83
N TYR A 150 1.75 4.85 -6.60
CA TYR A 150 2.88 3.97 -6.28
C TYR A 150 2.39 2.82 -5.42
N ALA A 151 2.84 1.61 -5.77
CA ALA A 151 2.63 0.42 -4.96
C ALA A 151 3.79 -0.56 -5.12
N ASN A 152 4.00 -1.42 -4.14
CA ASN A 152 4.98 -2.48 -4.24
C ASN A 152 4.40 -3.83 -3.84
N MET A 153 5.01 -4.89 -4.37
CA MET A 153 4.71 -6.28 -4.06
C MET A 153 5.99 -7.11 -4.02
N HIS A 154 6.00 -8.13 -3.18
CA HIS A 154 7.14 -9.03 -3.08
C HIS A 154 7.09 -10.15 -4.11
N THR A 155 8.26 -10.65 -4.49
CA THR A 155 8.41 -11.83 -5.32
C THR A 155 8.80 -13.05 -4.48
N TRP A 156 8.85 -14.24 -5.12
CA TRP A 156 9.34 -15.45 -4.48
C TRP A 156 10.82 -15.39 -4.05
N ASN A 157 11.60 -14.43 -4.58
CA ASN A 157 12.99 -14.22 -4.20
C ASN A 157 13.13 -13.34 -2.94
N HIS A 158 12.04 -12.89 -2.34
CA HIS A 158 12.08 -12.20 -1.06
C HIS A 158 12.34 -13.21 0.08
N HIS A 159 13.26 -12.89 1.00
CA HIS A 159 13.73 -13.81 2.04
C HIS A 159 12.60 -14.39 2.91
N LEU A 160 11.57 -13.60 3.22
CA LEU A 160 10.44 -14.03 4.03
C LEU A 160 9.58 -15.12 3.36
N TYR A 161 9.65 -15.27 2.04
CA TYR A 161 8.71 -16.12 1.30
C TYR A 161 9.39 -17.25 0.51
N ARG A 162 10.71 -17.22 0.38
CA ARG A 162 11.47 -18.18 -0.41
C ARG A 162 11.25 -19.63 0.03
N GLU A 163 11.16 -19.87 1.33
CA GLU A 163 10.93 -21.21 1.88
C GLU A 163 9.49 -21.71 1.65
N TYR A 164 8.55 -20.82 1.31
CA TYR A 164 7.14 -21.13 1.09
C TYR A 164 6.77 -21.34 -0.38
N GLN A 165 7.72 -21.38 -1.32
CA GLN A 165 7.46 -21.52 -2.77
C GLN A 165 6.66 -22.79 -3.12
N ASN A 166 6.79 -23.86 -2.35
CA ASN A 166 6.06 -25.09 -2.52
C ASN A 166 4.80 -25.19 -1.63
N THR A 167 4.47 -24.14 -0.90
CA THR A 167 3.28 -24.10 -0.06
C THR A 167 2.04 -23.92 -0.92
N ARG A 168 0.97 -24.57 -0.55
CA ARG A 168 -0.29 -24.46 -1.28
C ARG A 168 -0.82 -23.03 -1.23
N ILE A 169 -1.09 -22.46 -2.40
CA ILE A 169 -1.85 -21.22 -2.55
C ILE A 169 -3.31 -21.54 -2.23
N ASP A 170 -3.94 -20.74 -1.39
CA ASP A 170 -5.34 -20.91 -1.04
C ASP A 170 -6.28 -20.46 -2.18
N LYS A 171 -7.59 -20.63 -1.98
CA LYS A 171 -8.62 -20.26 -2.97
C LYS A 171 -8.66 -18.76 -3.28
N ASP A 172 -8.13 -17.93 -2.38
CA ASP A 172 -8.09 -16.47 -2.49
C ASP A 172 -6.78 -15.97 -3.15
N GLY A 173 -5.89 -16.90 -3.53
CA GLY A 173 -4.61 -16.62 -4.17
C GLY A 173 -3.51 -16.20 -3.20
N LEU A 174 -3.67 -16.53 -1.91
CA LEU A 174 -2.72 -16.19 -0.85
C LEU A 174 -1.90 -17.41 -0.42
N VAL A 175 -0.63 -17.17 -0.18
CA VAL A 175 0.28 -18.13 0.48
C VAL A 175 0.16 -17.91 1.97
N GLN A 176 -0.09 -18.97 2.74
CA GLN A 176 -0.22 -18.90 4.18
C GLN A 176 1.18 -18.95 4.82
N ILE A 177 1.59 -17.85 5.43
CA ILE A 177 2.83 -17.74 6.20
C ILE A 177 2.51 -18.03 7.65
N PRO A 178 3.16 -19.01 8.30
CA PRO A 178 2.95 -19.31 9.70
C PRO A 178 3.22 -18.11 10.60
N ALA A 179 2.58 -18.11 11.76
CA ALA A 179 2.87 -17.15 12.80
C ALA A 179 4.35 -17.23 13.18
N SER A 180 5.12 -16.22 12.81
CA SER A 180 6.55 -16.12 13.13
C SER A 180 7.00 -14.66 13.14
N GLY A 181 7.52 -14.23 14.26
CA GLY A 181 8.26 -12.97 14.42
C GLY A 181 7.47 -11.67 14.32
N LEU A 182 6.60 -11.48 13.34
CA LEU A 182 5.82 -10.23 13.18
C LEU A 182 4.40 -10.36 13.72
N ALA A 183 3.79 -11.54 13.63
CA ALA A 183 2.44 -11.77 14.13
C ALA A 183 2.33 -13.15 14.76
N ASP A 184 1.65 -13.25 15.90
CA ASP A 184 1.30 -14.54 16.51
C ASP A 184 0.20 -15.30 15.75
N LEU A 185 -0.22 -14.77 14.60
CA LEU A 185 -1.25 -15.34 13.74
C LEU A 185 -0.69 -15.53 12.32
N PRO A 186 -1.12 -16.59 11.61
CA PRO A 186 -0.73 -16.78 10.22
C PRO A 186 -1.17 -15.58 9.37
N LEU A 187 -0.32 -15.16 8.43
CA LEU A 187 -0.60 -14.14 7.45
C LEU A 187 -0.79 -14.77 6.07
N GLY A 188 -1.84 -14.37 5.36
CA GLY A 188 -1.99 -14.68 3.95
C GLY A 188 -1.30 -13.62 3.10
N VAL A 189 -0.37 -14.03 2.23
CA VAL A 189 0.42 -13.10 1.43
C VAL A 189 0.30 -13.46 -0.05
N ARG A 190 -0.01 -12.47 -0.87
CA ARG A 190 0.02 -12.60 -2.33
C ARG A 190 1.41 -12.27 -2.85
N ILE A 191 2.01 -13.22 -3.53
CA ILE A 191 3.35 -13.10 -4.10
C ILE A 191 3.22 -13.02 -5.61
N VAL A 192 3.94 -12.09 -6.23
CA VAL A 192 3.96 -11.93 -7.68
C VAL A 192 5.14 -12.65 -8.30
N ALA A 193 4.92 -13.26 -9.46
CA ALA A 193 5.97 -14.00 -10.14
C ALA A 193 6.97 -13.06 -10.84
N ASP A 194 6.46 -12.01 -11.49
CA ASP A 194 7.27 -11.14 -12.33
C ASP A 194 6.58 -9.78 -12.61
N LYS A 195 7.27 -8.94 -13.37
CA LYS A 195 6.76 -7.63 -13.80
C LYS A 195 5.49 -7.75 -14.68
N GLN A 196 5.30 -8.84 -15.40
CA GLN A 196 4.12 -9.02 -16.25
C GLN A 196 2.87 -9.25 -15.38
N GLU A 197 3.00 -10.04 -14.33
CA GLU A 197 1.92 -10.23 -13.36
C GLU A 197 1.62 -8.92 -12.62
N MET A 198 2.65 -8.19 -12.19
CA MET A 198 2.50 -6.86 -11.58
C MET A 198 1.69 -5.91 -12.49
N ARG A 199 2.01 -5.82 -13.78
CA ARG A 199 1.28 -5.01 -14.76
C ARG A 199 -0.18 -5.44 -14.92
N LYS A 200 -0.48 -6.73 -14.83
CA LYS A 200 -1.88 -7.22 -14.90
C LYS A 200 -2.68 -6.82 -13.67
N ILE A 201 -2.05 -6.83 -12.49
CA ILE A 201 -2.71 -6.39 -11.23
C ILE A 201 -3.10 -4.92 -11.33
N PHE A 202 -2.18 -4.08 -11.79
CA PHE A 202 -2.35 -2.63 -11.87
C PHE A 202 -2.90 -2.13 -13.21
N GLY A 203 -3.45 -3.01 -14.05
CA GLY A 203 -3.86 -2.72 -15.43
C GLY A 203 -4.99 -1.69 -15.59
N VAL A 204 -5.59 -1.20 -14.51
CA VAL A 204 -6.53 -0.06 -14.52
C VAL A 204 -5.80 1.27 -14.73
N PHE A 205 -4.50 1.33 -14.43
CA PHE A 205 -3.66 2.52 -14.57
C PHE A 205 -2.79 2.45 -15.83
N GLU A 206 -2.45 3.60 -16.40
CA GLU A 206 -1.38 3.70 -17.39
C GLU A 206 -0.03 3.53 -16.70
N GLU A 207 0.75 2.54 -17.10
CA GLU A 207 2.08 2.30 -16.51
C GLU A 207 3.05 3.43 -16.89
N ILE A 208 3.68 4.02 -15.88
CA ILE A 208 4.86 4.88 -16.06
C ILE A 208 6.11 3.98 -16.07
N THR A 209 6.25 3.14 -15.06
CA THR A 209 7.34 2.16 -14.97
C THR A 209 7.03 1.06 -13.97
N THR A 210 7.65 -0.11 -14.18
CA THR A 210 7.72 -1.20 -13.19
C THR A 210 9.17 -1.51 -12.91
N VAL A 211 9.63 -1.21 -11.70
CA VAL A 211 11.01 -1.35 -11.26
C VAL A 211 11.16 -2.62 -10.40
N ARG A 212 12.26 -3.31 -10.54
CA ARG A 212 12.70 -4.36 -9.64
C ARG A 212 13.83 -3.83 -8.77
N SER A 213 13.66 -3.88 -7.48
CA SER A 213 14.75 -3.66 -6.51
C SER A 213 15.17 -4.98 -5.88
N VAL A 214 16.45 -5.12 -5.65
CA VAL A 214 17.04 -6.25 -4.93
C VAL A 214 17.96 -5.67 -3.87
N LEU A 215 17.66 -5.95 -2.62
CA LEU A 215 18.52 -5.64 -1.50
C LEU A 215 19.23 -6.92 -1.08
N GLU A 216 20.55 -7.00 -1.33
CA GLU A 216 21.40 -8.08 -0.89
C GLU A 216 21.97 -7.74 0.48
N MET A 217 21.57 -8.52 1.49
CA MET A 217 22.16 -8.51 2.83
C MET A 217 22.66 -9.93 3.13
N GLU A 218 22.13 -10.58 4.16
CA GLU A 218 22.37 -12.01 4.41
C GLU A 218 21.58 -12.89 3.43
N SER A 219 20.52 -12.32 2.82
CA SER A 219 19.69 -12.94 1.78
C SER A 219 19.14 -11.88 0.84
N GLU A 220 18.79 -12.28 -0.40
CA GLU A 220 18.16 -11.39 -1.36
C GLU A 220 16.74 -11.03 -0.92
N ASN A 221 16.38 -9.75 -1.03
CA ASN A 221 15.05 -9.21 -0.84
C ASN A 221 14.60 -8.57 -2.14
N GLU A 222 13.89 -9.33 -2.97
CA GLU A 222 13.38 -8.83 -4.23
C GLU A 222 11.97 -8.27 -4.09
N THR A 223 11.82 -7.02 -4.49
CA THR A 223 10.54 -6.31 -4.49
C THR A 223 10.29 -5.71 -5.87
N LEU A 224 9.06 -5.82 -6.35
CA LEU A 224 8.58 -5.12 -7.53
C LEU A 224 7.80 -3.88 -7.13
N HIS A 225 8.11 -2.77 -7.79
CA HIS A 225 7.48 -1.48 -7.59
C HIS A 225 6.75 -1.06 -8.86
N PHE A 226 5.49 -0.71 -8.75
CA PHE A 226 4.67 -0.18 -9.82
C PHE A 226 4.46 1.31 -9.63
N ILE A 227 4.70 2.08 -10.68
CA ILE A 227 4.35 3.49 -10.77
C ILE A 227 3.48 3.66 -12.00
N GLY A 228 2.28 4.15 -11.79
CA GLY A 228 1.31 4.39 -12.85
C GLY A 228 0.56 5.69 -12.65
N LYS A 229 -0.27 6.06 -13.60
CA LYS A 229 -1.13 7.24 -13.52
C LYS A 229 -2.55 6.94 -13.97
N LYS A 230 -3.48 7.76 -13.50
CA LYS A 230 -4.86 7.74 -13.97
C LYS A 230 -4.95 8.42 -15.32
N GLU A 231 -5.55 7.73 -16.32
CA GLU A 231 -5.77 8.28 -17.64
C GLU A 231 -6.86 9.38 -17.61
N ILE A 232 -6.70 10.40 -18.47
CA ILE A 232 -7.68 11.48 -18.62
C ILE A 232 -9.00 10.92 -19.16
N GLY A 233 -10.11 11.21 -18.48
CA GLY A 233 -11.46 10.93 -18.98
C GLY A 233 -11.87 9.45 -19.03
N LYS A 234 -11.02 8.52 -18.60
CA LYS A 234 -11.35 7.11 -18.48
C LYS A 234 -12.13 6.89 -17.18
N LYS A 235 -13.43 6.63 -17.28
CA LYS A 235 -14.22 6.17 -16.13
C LYS A 235 -13.78 4.75 -15.78
N GLY A 236 -13.50 4.50 -14.49
CA GLY A 236 -13.22 3.16 -14.02
C GLY A 236 -14.34 2.20 -14.47
N THR A 237 -13.96 1.04 -14.98
CA THR A 237 -14.93 0.03 -15.45
C THR A 237 -15.82 -0.38 -14.30
N GLN A 238 -17.09 0.04 -14.34
CA GLN A 238 -18.14 -0.59 -13.54
C GLN A 238 -18.34 -2.00 -14.10
N LYS A 239 -17.91 -3.01 -13.39
CA LYS A 239 -18.38 -4.40 -13.56
C LYS A 239 -19.14 -4.83 -12.34
#